data_308c403dc76473b0ed38e38acdb33a77
#
_entry.id   308c403dc76473b0ed38e38acdb33a77
#
_cell.length_a   1.000
_cell.length_b   1.000
_cell.length_c   1.000
_cell.angle_alpha   90.00
_cell.angle_beta   90.00
_cell.angle_gamma   90.00
#
_symmetry.space_group_name_H-M   'P 1'
#
loop_
_entity.id
_entity.type
_entity.pdbx_description
1 polymer ?
#
loop_
_entity_poly.entity_id
_entity_poly.type
_entity_poly.pdbx_seq_one_letter_code
_entity_poly.pdbx_strand_id
1 'polypeptide(L)'
;MELPTRLGTDEAGYVINQTDMIRIQPMFRPVLDAVIQLLREEFAEALHSVYVYGSVGRGTAVARRSDLDVTVIVKREVDVDVLKRRTMLLLHGHPEVIKIDYDIGLLDTVLEPVNHVEWGFWLRHMCACVDGTDLSHHFPYMKPDERISRALNRDLSDQLREAQVKLKTRRMTGNEKRSLVKRMIRGVYLTINVEDQSFVSTITDSLFVLRLYFPNSEIIDDLERGMESEELHDEWLVELIAEYESLFLSR
;
A
#
# COMPACT_ATOMS: atom_id res chain seq x y z
N MET A 1 16.67 -19.75 8.97
CA MET A 1 16.70 -19.36 7.52
C MET A 1 17.99 -18.58 7.33
N GLU A 2 18.68 -18.77 6.21
CA GLU A 2 19.91 -18.02 5.92
C GLU A 2 19.56 -16.65 5.33
N LEU A 3 20.42 -15.65 5.62
CA LEU A 3 20.35 -14.32 5.00
C LEU A 3 21.24 -14.28 3.75
N PRO A 4 20.82 -13.56 2.70
CA PRO A 4 19.54 -12.86 2.50
C PRO A 4 18.37 -13.84 2.28
N THR A 5 17.15 -13.46 2.75
CA THR A 5 15.97 -14.35 2.66
C THR A 5 15.46 -14.50 1.24
N ARG A 6 15.60 -13.48 0.40
CA ARG A 6 15.06 -13.38 -0.98
C ARG A 6 13.54 -13.57 -1.09
N LEU A 7 12.81 -13.36 0.00
CA LEU A 7 11.36 -13.49 0.00
C LEU A 7 10.70 -12.54 -1.00
N GLY A 8 9.72 -13.05 -1.74
CA GLY A 8 8.96 -12.26 -2.73
C GLY A 8 9.75 -11.93 -4.00
N THR A 9 10.89 -12.58 -4.25
CA THR A 9 11.64 -12.50 -5.50
C THR A 9 11.75 -13.88 -6.16
N ASP A 10 11.91 -13.89 -7.50
CA ASP A 10 12.14 -15.11 -8.26
C ASP A 10 13.63 -15.52 -8.21
N GLU A 11 13.97 -16.64 -8.87
CA GLU A 11 15.35 -17.17 -8.93
C GLU A 11 16.34 -16.18 -9.56
N ALA A 12 15.89 -15.29 -10.44
CA ALA A 12 16.69 -14.25 -11.06
C ALA A 12 16.76 -12.96 -10.19
N GLY A 13 16.03 -12.91 -9.08
CA GLY A 13 15.97 -11.81 -8.13
C GLY A 13 14.98 -10.71 -8.50
N TYR A 14 14.08 -10.93 -9.47
CA TYR A 14 13.01 -9.97 -9.79
C TYR A 14 11.84 -10.09 -8.81
N VAL A 15 11.24 -8.96 -8.46
CA VAL A 15 10.07 -8.92 -7.58
C VAL A 15 8.90 -9.63 -8.22
N ILE A 16 8.31 -10.58 -7.50
CA ILE A 16 7.12 -11.33 -7.93
C ILE A 16 5.87 -10.51 -7.62
N ASN A 17 5.07 -10.22 -8.65
CA ASN A 17 3.76 -9.66 -8.43
C ASN A 17 2.82 -10.71 -7.82
N GLN A 18 2.40 -10.48 -6.59
CA GLN A 18 1.47 -11.37 -5.89
C GLN A 18 0.00 -11.07 -6.19
N THR A 19 -0.26 -9.96 -6.90
CA THR A 19 -1.62 -9.52 -7.26
C THR A 19 -2.00 -10.10 -8.62
N ASP A 20 -3.17 -10.72 -8.69
CA ASP A 20 -3.71 -11.29 -9.92
C ASP A 20 -5.25 -11.29 -9.88
N MET A 21 -5.89 -11.00 -11.01
CA MET A 21 -7.36 -11.08 -11.16
C MET A 21 -7.92 -12.46 -10.78
N ILE A 22 -7.18 -13.54 -11.04
CA ILE A 22 -7.62 -14.92 -10.72
C ILE A 22 -7.68 -15.14 -9.21
N ARG A 23 -6.85 -14.43 -8.45
CA ARG A 23 -6.79 -14.53 -6.98
C ARG A 23 -7.93 -13.81 -6.27
N ILE A 24 -8.60 -12.87 -6.94
CA ILE A 24 -9.71 -12.12 -6.33
C ILE A 24 -10.81 -13.10 -5.92
N GLN A 25 -11.06 -13.16 -4.63
CA GLN A 25 -12.07 -14.04 -4.05
C GLN A 25 -13.48 -13.68 -4.59
N PRO A 26 -14.34 -14.65 -4.90
CA PRO A 26 -15.65 -14.41 -5.52
C PRO A 26 -16.52 -13.39 -4.79
N MET A 27 -16.43 -13.34 -3.46
CA MET A 27 -17.21 -12.42 -2.64
C MET A 27 -16.85 -10.94 -2.79
N PHE A 28 -15.63 -10.61 -3.28
CA PHE A 28 -15.20 -9.23 -3.52
C PHE A 28 -15.37 -8.80 -4.98
N ARG A 29 -15.74 -9.71 -5.89
CA ARG A 29 -15.98 -9.34 -7.29
C ARG A 29 -17.14 -8.36 -7.47
N PRO A 30 -18.31 -8.52 -6.78
CA PRO A 30 -19.40 -7.57 -6.93
C PRO A 30 -19.03 -6.14 -6.57
N VAL A 31 -18.29 -5.90 -5.49
CA VAL A 31 -17.85 -4.54 -5.12
C VAL A 31 -16.84 -3.99 -6.12
N LEU A 32 -15.92 -4.83 -6.63
CA LEU A 32 -14.95 -4.41 -7.64
C LEU A 32 -15.66 -4.02 -8.95
N ASP A 33 -16.61 -4.82 -9.42
CA ASP A 33 -17.40 -4.55 -10.62
C ASP A 33 -18.22 -3.25 -10.47
N ALA A 34 -18.81 -3.03 -9.28
CA ALA A 34 -19.54 -1.81 -8.98
C ALA A 34 -18.63 -0.56 -8.96
N VAL A 35 -17.39 -0.70 -8.46
CA VAL A 35 -16.38 0.37 -8.50
C VAL A 35 -15.95 0.68 -9.93
N ILE A 36 -15.68 -0.34 -10.75
CA ILE A 36 -15.32 -0.16 -12.16
C ILE A 36 -16.45 0.58 -12.89
N GLN A 37 -17.69 0.17 -12.68
CA GLN A 37 -18.84 0.83 -13.29
C GLN A 37 -18.97 2.30 -12.85
N LEU A 38 -18.79 2.57 -11.54
CA LEU A 38 -18.80 3.92 -10.99
C LEU A 38 -17.71 4.79 -11.66
N LEU A 39 -16.48 4.27 -11.78
CA LEU A 39 -15.37 5.00 -12.41
C LEU A 39 -15.63 5.28 -13.91
N ARG A 40 -16.21 4.33 -14.63
CA ARG A 40 -16.62 4.51 -16.02
C ARG A 40 -17.68 5.61 -16.18
N GLU A 41 -18.64 5.66 -15.26
CA GLU A 41 -19.69 6.70 -15.27
C GLU A 41 -19.14 8.08 -14.93
N GLU A 42 -18.27 8.18 -13.91
CA GLU A 42 -17.74 9.46 -13.43
C GLU A 42 -16.69 10.05 -14.38
N PHE A 43 -15.81 9.21 -14.89
CA PHE A 43 -14.65 9.69 -15.66
C PHE A 43 -14.81 9.52 -17.15
N ALA A 44 -15.74 8.68 -17.61
CA ALA A 44 -16.08 8.47 -19.01
C ALA A 44 -14.80 8.38 -19.91
N GLU A 45 -14.69 9.26 -20.91
CA GLU A 45 -13.55 9.32 -21.84
C GLU A 45 -12.22 9.69 -21.15
N ALA A 46 -12.25 10.27 -19.95
CA ALA A 46 -11.05 10.56 -19.17
C ALA A 46 -10.47 9.30 -18.51
N LEU A 47 -11.24 8.24 -18.27
CA LEU A 47 -10.73 6.99 -17.75
C LEU A 47 -9.79 6.31 -18.76
N HIS A 48 -8.60 5.91 -18.32
CA HIS A 48 -7.68 5.12 -19.12
C HIS A 48 -7.68 3.65 -18.69
N SER A 49 -7.41 3.38 -17.42
CA SER A 49 -7.33 2.02 -16.88
C SER A 49 -7.54 1.99 -15.36
N VAL A 50 -7.98 0.83 -14.87
CA VAL A 50 -8.23 0.56 -13.46
C VAL A 50 -7.43 -0.67 -13.05
N TYR A 51 -6.79 -0.58 -11.89
CA TYR A 51 -6.01 -1.65 -11.32
C TYR A 51 -6.48 -1.93 -9.89
N VAL A 52 -6.42 -3.18 -9.49
CA VAL A 52 -6.61 -3.60 -8.10
C VAL A 52 -5.26 -3.96 -7.49
N TYR A 53 -5.09 -3.68 -6.20
CA TYR A 53 -3.92 -4.11 -5.44
C TYR A 53 -4.34 -4.51 -4.01
N GLY A 54 -3.40 -4.59 -3.09
CA GLY A 54 -3.73 -4.88 -1.69
C GLY A 54 -4.22 -6.31 -1.44
N SER A 55 -4.97 -6.48 -0.36
CA SER A 55 -5.41 -7.81 0.08
C SER A 55 -6.45 -8.43 -0.85
N VAL A 56 -7.32 -7.63 -1.46
CA VAL A 56 -8.31 -8.13 -2.44
C VAL A 56 -7.59 -8.66 -3.68
N GLY A 57 -6.65 -7.90 -4.23
CA GLY A 57 -5.88 -8.31 -5.42
C GLY A 57 -5.01 -9.54 -5.19
N ARG A 58 -4.52 -9.75 -3.96
CA ARG A 58 -3.75 -10.94 -3.57
C ARG A 58 -4.62 -12.15 -3.18
N GLY A 59 -5.93 -12.00 -3.05
CA GLY A 59 -6.84 -13.06 -2.60
C GLY A 59 -6.72 -13.39 -1.11
N THR A 60 -6.24 -12.46 -0.30
CA THR A 60 -6.06 -12.62 1.16
C THR A 60 -6.99 -11.70 1.97
N ALA A 61 -7.96 -11.07 1.31
CA ALA A 61 -8.90 -10.17 1.96
C ALA A 61 -9.83 -10.92 2.93
N VAL A 62 -10.17 -10.24 4.01
CA VAL A 62 -11.11 -10.72 5.04
C VAL A 62 -12.34 -9.83 5.03
N ALA A 63 -13.51 -10.43 4.82
CA ALA A 63 -14.77 -9.70 4.78
C ALA A 63 -14.98 -8.86 6.04
N ARG A 64 -15.49 -7.63 5.85
CA ARG A 64 -15.76 -6.64 6.92
C ARG A 64 -14.51 -6.16 7.68
N ARG A 65 -13.31 -6.45 7.14
CA ARG A 65 -12.03 -6.01 7.73
C ARG A 65 -11.08 -5.43 6.70
N SER A 66 -11.17 -5.88 5.45
CA SER A 66 -10.28 -5.43 4.39
C SER A 66 -10.86 -4.25 3.62
N ASP A 67 -9.97 -3.39 3.15
CA ASP A 67 -10.25 -2.34 2.20
C ASP A 67 -10.22 -2.90 0.77
N LEU A 68 -10.86 -2.21 -0.16
CA LEU A 68 -10.65 -2.40 -1.59
C LEU A 68 -9.71 -1.29 -2.07
N ASP A 69 -8.50 -1.66 -2.46
CA ASP A 69 -7.45 -0.76 -2.91
C ASP A 69 -7.42 -0.71 -4.45
N VAL A 70 -7.60 0.46 -5.04
CA VAL A 70 -7.75 0.66 -6.48
C VAL A 70 -6.82 1.77 -6.97
N THR A 71 -6.01 1.48 -7.99
CA THR A 71 -5.27 2.49 -8.74
C THR A 71 -6.01 2.82 -10.01
N VAL A 72 -6.23 4.10 -10.27
CA VAL A 72 -6.99 4.61 -11.41
C VAL A 72 -6.09 5.50 -12.26
N ILE A 73 -5.93 5.19 -13.54
CA ILE A 73 -5.19 6.04 -14.46
C ILE A 73 -6.18 6.81 -15.30
N VAL A 74 -6.00 8.14 -15.34
CA VAL A 74 -6.84 9.06 -16.09
C VAL A 74 -6.04 9.84 -17.13
N LYS A 75 -6.66 10.19 -18.24
CA LYS A 75 -6.02 10.92 -19.36
C LYS A 75 -5.92 12.43 -19.13
N ARG A 76 -6.67 12.95 -18.17
CA ARG A 76 -6.71 14.37 -17.79
C ARG A 76 -7.18 14.49 -16.36
N GLU A 77 -6.96 15.63 -15.74
CA GLU A 77 -7.44 15.91 -14.39
C GLU A 77 -8.96 15.70 -14.27
N VAL A 78 -9.38 15.15 -13.15
CA VAL A 78 -10.75 14.78 -12.82
C VAL A 78 -11.15 15.31 -11.46
N ASP A 79 -12.45 15.60 -11.29
CA ASP A 79 -13.00 15.98 -9.99
C ASP A 79 -13.23 14.71 -9.14
N VAL A 80 -12.47 14.60 -8.06
CA VAL A 80 -12.57 13.46 -7.13
C VAL A 80 -13.65 13.60 -6.08
N ASP A 81 -14.23 14.78 -5.89
CA ASP A 81 -15.20 14.99 -4.81
C ASP A 81 -16.54 14.33 -5.11
N VAL A 82 -16.94 14.28 -6.39
CA VAL A 82 -18.12 13.52 -6.82
C VAL A 82 -17.86 12.04 -6.62
N LEU A 83 -16.70 11.53 -7.03
CA LEU A 83 -16.31 10.14 -6.83
C LEU A 83 -16.40 9.75 -5.34
N LYS A 84 -15.82 10.55 -4.44
CA LYS A 84 -15.87 10.28 -2.99
C LYS A 84 -17.30 10.16 -2.46
N ARG A 85 -18.18 11.08 -2.83
CA ARG A 85 -19.60 11.03 -2.41
C ARG A 85 -20.30 9.79 -2.92
N ARG A 86 -20.14 9.44 -4.20
CA ARG A 86 -20.76 8.25 -4.79
C ARG A 86 -20.19 6.96 -4.21
N THR A 87 -18.88 6.92 -3.93
CA THR A 87 -18.23 5.79 -3.25
C THR A 87 -18.84 5.53 -1.87
N MET A 88 -19.13 6.58 -1.09
CA MET A 88 -19.78 6.41 0.21
C MET A 88 -21.17 5.77 0.06
N LEU A 89 -21.94 6.14 -0.97
CA LEU A 89 -23.23 5.51 -1.24
C LEU A 89 -23.08 4.05 -1.68
N LEU A 90 -22.10 3.76 -2.54
CA LEU A 90 -21.80 2.40 -3.00
C LEU A 90 -21.46 1.47 -1.82
N LEU A 91 -20.65 1.93 -0.86
CA LEU A 91 -20.27 1.16 0.32
C LEU A 91 -21.44 0.67 1.16
N HIS A 92 -22.61 1.36 1.16
CA HIS A 92 -23.80 0.88 1.88
C HIS A 92 -24.34 -0.45 1.32
N GLY A 93 -24.12 -0.72 0.04
CA GLY A 93 -24.52 -1.97 -0.61
C GLY A 93 -23.45 -3.07 -0.55
N HIS A 94 -22.25 -2.76 -0.05
CA HIS A 94 -21.09 -3.65 -0.10
C HIS A 94 -20.39 -3.80 1.26
N PRO A 95 -21.04 -4.47 2.24
CA PRO A 95 -20.50 -4.64 3.59
C PRO A 95 -19.28 -5.59 3.67
N GLU A 96 -18.92 -6.25 2.57
CA GLU A 96 -17.75 -7.11 2.48
C GLU A 96 -16.43 -6.33 2.60
N VAL A 97 -16.42 -5.03 2.26
CA VAL A 97 -15.29 -4.12 2.45
C VAL A 97 -15.64 -3.01 3.42
N ILE A 98 -14.66 -2.49 4.15
CA ILE A 98 -14.87 -1.39 5.11
C ILE A 98 -14.61 -0.02 4.48
N LYS A 99 -13.83 0.01 3.39
CA LYS A 99 -13.41 1.23 2.70
C LYS A 99 -13.02 0.92 1.26
N ILE A 100 -13.06 1.92 0.40
CA ILE A 100 -12.47 1.88 -0.94
C ILE A 100 -11.47 3.03 -1.01
N ASP A 101 -10.21 2.70 -1.29
CA ASP A 101 -9.11 3.65 -1.46
C ASP A 101 -8.74 3.78 -2.94
N TYR A 102 -8.55 5.02 -3.38
CA TYR A 102 -8.18 5.33 -4.75
C TYR A 102 -6.83 6.05 -4.81
N ASP A 103 -5.89 5.46 -5.55
CA ASP A 103 -4.70 6.14 -6.04
C ASP A 103 -4.95 6.58 -7.48
N ILE A 104 -4.99 7.88 -7.73
CA ILE A 104 -5.31 8.42 -9.06
C ILE A 104 -4.05 9.01 -9.67
N GLY A 105 -3.64 8.44 -10.82
CA GLY A 105 -2.50 8.90 -11.61
C GLY A 105 -2.93 9.50 -12.95
N LEU A 106 -2.28 10.61 -13.35
CA LEU A 106 -2.44 11.17 -14.69
C LEU A 106 -1.55 10.37 -15.66
N LEU A 107 -2.11 9.94 -16.81
CA LEU A 107 -1.43 9.09 -17.78
C LEU A 107 -0.06 9.65 -18.20
N ASP A 108 0.00 10.94 -18.53
CA ASP A 108 1.24 11.58 -18.93
C ASP A 108 2.29 11.53 -17.81
N THR A 109 1.88 11.81 -16.57
CA THR A 109 2.75 11.72 -15.38
C THR A 109 3.24 10.30 -15.15
N VAL A 110 2.36 9.31 -15.28
CA VAL A 110 2.71 7.88 -15.11
C VAL A 110 3.76 7.43 -16.14
N LEU A 111 3.67 7.94 -17.37
CA LEU A 111 4.57 7.57 -18.46
C LEU A 111 5.83 8.47 -18.54
N GLU A 112 5.96 9.52 -17.73
CA GLU A 112 7.19 10.31 -17.66
C GLU A 112 8.37 9.47 -17.16
N PRO A 113 9.55 9.50 -17.81
CA PRO A 113 10.70 8.69 -17.43
C PRO A 113 11.15 8.86 -15.97
N VAL A 114 11.00 10.07 -15.40
CA VAL A 114 11.36 10.35 -14.00
C VAL A 114 10.49 9.57 -13.01
N ASN A 115 9.27 9.22 -13.40
CA ASN A 115 8.28 8.52 -12.56
C ASN A 115 8.29 6.99 -12.80
N HIS A 116 9.11 6.48 -13.73
CA HIS A 116 9.15 5.05 -14.07
C HIS A 116 9.56 4.16 -12.89
N VAL A 117 10.37 4.65 -11.96
CA VAL A 117 10.75 3.87 -10.78
C VAL A 117 9.54 3.67 -9.86
N GLU A 118 8.76 4.71 -9.61
CA GLU A 118 7.61 4.67 -8.71
C GLU A 118 6.40 4.02 -9.38
N TRP A 119 5.87 4.65 -10.44
CA TRP A 119 4.70 4.15 -11.14
C TRP A 119 4.93 2.83 -11.87
N GLY A 120 6.13 2.66 -12.46
CA GLY A 120 6.48 1.43 -13.14
C GLY A 120 6.58 0.25 -12.16
N PHE A 121 7.22 0.45 -11.01
CA PHE A 121 7.24 -0.55 -9.96
C PHE A 121 5.83 -0.88 -9.46
N TRP A 122 5.03 0.16 -9.18
CA TRP A 122 3.67 0.03 -8.68
C TRP A 122 2.79 -0.79 -9.62
N LEU A 123 2.67 -0.36 -10.87
CA LEU A 123 1.82 -1.03 -11.85
C LEU A 123 2.32 -2.42 -12.23
N ARG A 124 3.67 -2.62 -12.32
CA ARG A 124 4.25 -3.90 -12.75
C ARG A 124 4.27 -4.96 -11.67
N HIS A 125 4.54 -4.57 -10.42
CA HIS A 125 4.84 -5.51 -9.34
C HIS A 125 3.82 -5.53 -8.21
N MET A 126 2.91 -4.54 -8.14
CA MET A 126 1.96 -4.44 -7.04
C MET A 126 0.50 -4.54 -7.47
N CYS A 127 0.20 -4.26 -8.74
CA CYS A 127 -1.15 -4.13 -9.26
C CYS A 127 -1.50 -5.21 -10.28
N ALA A 128 -2.81 -5.46 -10.46
CA ALA A 128 -3.37 -6.20 -11.59
C ALA A 128 -4.40 -5.32 -12.31
N CYS A 129 -4.24 -5.17 -13.64
CA CYS A 129 -5.20 -4.43 -14.45
C CYS A 129 -6.54 -5.17 -14.49
N VAL A 130 -7.63 -4.48 -14.13
CA VAL A 130 -8.99 -5.03 -14.09
C VAL A 130 -9.91 -4.40 -15.13
N ASP A 131 -9.52 -3.23 -15.66
CA ASP A 131 -10.26 -2.54 -16.73
C ASP A 131 -9.37 -1.60 -17.54
N GLY A 132 -9.66 -1.43 -18.83
CA GLY A 132 -8.91 -0.55 -19.75
C GLY A 132 -7.63 -1.18 -20.27
N THR A 133 -6.67 -0.33 -20.67
CA THR A 133 -5.39 -0.77 -21.27
C THR A 133 -4.34 -0.94 -20.17
N ASP A 134 -3.74 -2.13 -20.07
CA ASP A 134 -2.69 -2.42 -19.10
C ASP A 134 -1.37 -1.75 -19.45
N LEU A 135 -0.97 -0.79 -18.62
CA LEU A 135 0.30 -0.06 -18.75
C LEU A 135 1.49 -0.82 -18.14
N SER A 136 1.26 -1.88 -17.38
CA SER A 136 2.35 -2.60 -16.71
C SER A 136 3.43 -3.08 -17.70
N HIS A 137 3.01 -3.39 -18.94
CA HIS A 137 3.91 -3.85 -20.01
C HIS A 137 4.86 -2.77 -20.55
N HIS A 138 4.61 -1.50 -20.26
CA HIS A 138 5.53 -0.40 -20.62
C HIS A 138 6.76 -0.35 -19.70
N PHE A 139 6.73 -1.06 -18.58
CA PHE A 139 7.79 -1.01 -17.56
C PHE A 139 8.54 -2.34 -17.50
N PRO A 140 9.88 -2.31 -17.27
CA PRO A 140 10.67 -3.53 -17.11
C PRO A 140 10.32 -4.23 -15.80
N TYR A 141 10.66 -5.51 -15.69
CA TYR A 141 10.75 -6.19 -14.40
C TYR A 141 11.86 -5.56 -13.57
N MET A 142 11.62 -5.41 -12.27
CA MET A 142 12.53 -4.73 -11.35
C MET A 142 12.93 -5.66 -10.21
N LYS A 143 14.15 -5.46 -9.72
CA LYS A 143 14.68 -6.10 -8.52
C LYS A 143 14.52 -5.13 -7.34
N PRO A 144 14.62 -5.60 -6.08
CA PRO A 144 14.77 -4.69 -4.94
C PRO A 144 15.91 -3.68 -5.21
N ASP A 145 15.62 -2.39 -5.10
CA ASP A 145 16.53 -1.29 -5.46
C ASP A 145 16.28 -0.13 -4.50
N GLU A 146 17.36 0.56 -4.10
CA GLU A 146 17.26 1.72 -3.20
C GLU A 146 16.35 2.84 -3.72
N ARG A 147 16.30 3.06 -5.04
CA ARG A 147 15.45 4.09 -5.63
C ARG A 147 13.96 3.76 -5.42
N ILE A 148 13.59 2.46 -5.55
CA ILE A 148 12.24 1.96 -5.27
C ILE A 148 11.94 2.17 -3.79
N SER A 149 12.84 1.77 -2.90
CA SER A 149 12.64 1.89 -1.46
C SER A 149 12.49 3.35 -1.01
N ARG A 150 13.29 4.26 -1.57
CA ARG A 150 13.18 5.71 -1.33
C ARG A 150 11.88 6.28 -1.89
N ALA A 151 11.48 5.88 -3.10
CA ALA A 151 10.21 6.34 -3.70
C ALA A 151 9.02 5.93 -2.85
N LEU A 152 8.97 4.67 -2.40
CA LEU A 152 7.91 4.13 -1.55
C LEU A 152 7.91 4.71 -0.12
N ASN A 153 9.03 5.26 0.35
CA ASN A 153 9.17 5.91 1.67
C ASN A 153 9.12 7.44 1.62
N ARG A 154 8.98 8.04 0.44
CA ARG A 154 9.12 9.49 0.25
C ARG A 154 8.21 10.32 1.16
N ASP A 155 6.98 9.90 1.35
CA ASP A 155 5.95 10.61 2.12
C ASP A 155 5.89 10.21 3.62
N LEU A 156 6.71 9.25 4.05
CA LEU A 156 6.65 8.70 5.40
C LEU A 156 6.84 9.77 6.48
N SER A 157 7.85 10.63 6.33
CA SER A 157 8.11 11.69 7.32
C SER A 157 6.94 12.68 7.44
N ASP A 158 6.30 13.01 6.32
CA ASP A 158 5.14 13.91 6.33
C ASP A 158 3.92 13.25 6.97
N GLN A 159 3.69 11.96 6.67
CA GLN A 159 2.63 11.18 7.31
C GLN A 159 2.81 11.06 8.82
N LEU A 160 4.05 10.83 9.30
CA LEU A 160 4.34 10.77 10.74
C LEU A 160 4.09 12.12 11.41
N ARG A 161 4.51 13.22 10.79
CA ARG A 161 4.26 14.58 11.29
C ARG A 161 2.77 14.90 11.37
N GLU A 162 2.00 14.56 10.34
CA GLU A 162 0.54 14.73 10.33
C GLU A 162 -0.12 13.89 11.43
N ALA A 163 0.31 12.63 11.60
CA ALA A 163 -0.17 11.75 12.63
C ALA A 163 0.09 12.29 14.03
N GLN A 164 1.29 12.84 14.31
CA GLN A 164 1.61 13.48 15.59
C GLN A 164 0.65 14.64 15.92
N VAL A 165 0.29 15.45 14.91
CA VAL A 165 -0.67 16.56 15.09
C VAL A 165 -2.07 16.01 15.41
N LYS A 166 -2.53 14.98 14.68
CA LYS A 166 -3.82 14.35 14.91
C LYS A 166 -3.90 13.68 16.29
N LEU A 167 -2.84 12.98 16.72
CA LEU A 167 -2.76 12.34 18.04
C LEU A 167 -2.85 13.36 19.17
N LYS A 168 -2.08 14.46 19.10
CA LYS A 168 -2.14 15.55 20.10
C LYS A 168 -3.53 16.20 20.24
N THR A 169 -4.33 16.17 19.19
CA THR A 169 -5.69 16.69 19.17
C THR A 169 -6.77 15.64 19.35
N ARG A 170 -6.40 14.38 19.62
CA ARG A 170 -7.29 13.21 19.76
C ARG A 170 -8.27 13.03 18.59
N ARG A 171 -7.79 13.28 17.37
CA ARG A 171 -8.58 13.20 16.13
C ARG A 171 -8.28 11.94 15.30
N MET A 172 -7.45 11.05 15.81
CA MET A 172 -7.07 9.85 15.09
C MET A 172 -7.94 8.65 15.50
N THR A 173 -8.57 8.03 14.53
CA THR A 173 -9.38 6.83 14.74
C THR A 173 -8.49 5.60 14.98
N GLY A 174 -9.05 4.53 15.57
CA GLY A 174 -8.33 3.28 15.77
C GLY A 174 -7.79 2.66 14.46
N ASN A 175 -8.54 2.79 13.36
CA ASN A 175 -8.10 2.31 12.05
C ASN A 175 -6.93 3.13 11.50
N GLU A 176 -6.96 4.45 11.63
CA GLU A 176 -5.84 5.31 11.22
C GLU A 176 -4.58 5.01 12.03
N LYS A 177 -4.69 4.81 13.35
CA LYS A 177 -3.58 4.41 14.22
C LYS A 177 -2.96 3.10 13.76
N ARG A 178 -3.79 2.09 13.48
CA ARG A 178 -3.33 0.79 12.99
C ARG A 178 -2.67 0.89 11.60
N SER A 179 -3.22 1.73 10.71
CA SER A 179 -2.63 2.00 9.40
C SER A 179 -1.26 2.68 9.53
N LEU A 180 -1.10 3.58 10.51
CA LEU A 180 0.18 4.22 10.81
C LEU A 180 1.23 3.20 11.25
N VAL A 181 0.91 2.30 12.19
CA VAL A 181 1.84 1.24 12.63
C VAL A 181 2.25 0.36 11.45
N LYS A 182 1.31 -0.04 10.60
CA LYS A 182 1.61 -0.79 9.35
C LYS A 182 2.56 -0.01 8.44
N ARG A 183 2.35 1.30 8.32
CA ARG A 183 3.20 2.16 7.49
C ARG A 183 4.62 2.27 8.04
N MET A 184 4.76 2.36 9.37
CA MET A 184 6.05 2.37 10.04
C MET A 184 6.80 1.04 9.84
N ILE A 185 6.14 -0.11 10.00
CA ILE A 185 6.73 -1.43 9.75
C ILE A 185 7.26 -1.53 8.31
N ARG A 186 6.45 -1.15 7.32
CA ARG A 186 6.89 -1.12 5.91
C ARG A 186 8.05 -0.17 5.70
N GLY A 187 8.04 0.98 6.38
CA GLY A 187 9.11 1.97 6.30
C GLY A 187 10.44 1.40 6.76
N VAL A 188 10.50 0.72 7.91
CA VAL A 188 11.72 0.06 8.39
C VAL A 188 12.13 -1.07 7.45
N TYR A 189 11.19 -1.91 7.01
CA TYR A 189 11.48 -3.01 6.08
C TYR A 189 12.16 -2.49 4.80
N LEU A 190 11.70 -1.37 4.25
CA LEU A 190 12.29 -0.77 3.05
C LEU A 190 13.71 -0.20 3.27
N THR A 191 14.22 -0.13 4.51
CA THR A 191 15.63 0.23 4.76
C THR A 191 16.59 -0.94 4.58
N ILE A 192 16.09 -2.18 4.64
CA ILE A 192 16.90 -3.41 4.60
C ILE A 192 16.55 -4.34 3.42
N ASN A 193 15.44 -4.12 2.73
CA ASN A 193 14.94 -5.04 1.70
C ASN A 193 15.92 -5.23 0.53
N VAL A 194 16.76 -4.23 0.22
CA VAL A 194 17.79 -4.32 -0.82
C VAL A 194 18.91 -5.24 -0.37
N GLU A 195 19.37 -5.12 0.88
CA GLU A 195 20.36 -6.01 1.48
C GLU A 195 19.83 -7.45 1.56
N ASP A 196 18.57 -7.61 1.97
CA ASP A 196 17.89 -8.90 2.04
C ASP A 196 17.50 -9.47 0.66
N GLN A 197 17.68 -8.70 -0.41
CA GLN A 197 17.27 -9.06 -1.77
C GLN A 197 15.80 -9.52 -1.84
N SER A 198 14.94 -8.97 -0.97
CA SER A 198 13.54 -9.34 -0.84
C SER A 198 12.59 -8.21 -1.18
N PHE A 199 11.36 -8.56 -1.55
CA PHE A 199 10.26 -7.60 -1.59
C PHE A 199 8.96 -8.29 -1.17
N VAL A 200 8.50 -8.01 0.05
CA VAL A 200 7.30 -8.60 0.61
C VAL A 200 6.18 -7.58 0.72
N SER A 201 4.95 -8.01 0.48
CA SER A 201 3.76 -7.14 0.45
C SER A 201 2.90 -7.24 1.72
N THR A 202 3.17 -8.21 2.61
CA THR A 202 2.42 -8.39 3.86
C THR A 202 3.18 -7.82 5.05
N ILE A 203 2.43 -7.39 6.07
CA ILE A 203 3.03 -6.92 7.34
C ILE A 203 3.71 -8.08 8.07
N THR A 204 3.11 -9.26 8.04
CA THR A 204 3.67 -10.47 8.66
C THR A 204 5.04 -10.83 8.08
N ASP A 205 5.17 -10.83 6.75
CA ASP A 205 6.46 -11.13 6.12
C ASP A 205 7.48 -10.01 6.38
N SER A 206 7.04 -8.73 6.40
CA SER A 206 7.91 -7.61 6.75
C SER A 206 8.46 -7.75 8.16
N LEU A 207 7.62 -8.03 9.15
CA LEU A 207 8.05 -8.29 10.53
C LEU A 207 8.97 -9.51 10.62
N PHE A 208 8.66 -10.58 9.89
CA PHE A 208 9.52 -11.76 9.85
C PHE A 208 10.95 -11.41 9.39
N VAL A 209 11.09 -10.68 8.28
CA VAL A 209 12.42 -10.25 7.79
C VAL A 209 13.08 -9.30 8.80
N LEU A 210 12.34 -8.33 9.35
CA LEU A 210 12.87 -7.41 10.35
C LEU A 210 13.41 -8.11 11.59
N ARG A 211 12.76 -9.16 12.06
CA ARG A 211 13.24 -9.98 13.20
C ARG A 211 14.57 -10.68 12.92
N LEU A 212 14.83 -11.06 11.69
CA LEU A 212 16.12 -11.68 11.32
C LEU A 212 17.27 -10.66 11.32
N TYR A 213 17.00 -9.41 10.90
CA TYR A 213 18.01 -8.34 10.87
C TYR A 213 18.17 -7.60 12.20
N PHE A 214 17.09 -7.50 12.97
CA PHE A 214 17.02 -6.79 14.26
C PHE A 214 16.48 -7.68 15.39
N PRO A 215 17.16 -8.79 15.75
CA PRO A 215 16.60 -9.83 16.64
C PRO A 215 16.33 -9.34 18.09
N ASN A 216 16.96 -8.25 18.52
CA ASN A 216 16.83 -7.70 19.86
C ASN A 216 16.43 -6.22 19.84
N SER A 217 15.63 -5.80 18.88
CA SER A 217 15.26 -4.40 18.73
C SER A 217 13.94 -4.11 19.44
N GLU A 218 13.98 -3.26 20.46
CA GLU A 218 12.79 -2.84 21.22
C GLU A 218 11.75 -2.18 20.32
N ILE A 219 12.18 -1.34 19.39
CA ILE A 219 11.23 -0.69 18.45
C ILE A 219 10.51 -1.69 17.53
N ILE A 220 11.18 -2.79 17.14
CA ILE A 220 10.51 -3.83 16.34
C ILE A 220 9.51 -4.60 17.21
N ASP A 221 9.84 -4.84 18.50
CA ASP A 221 8.91 -5.42 19.47
C ASP A 221 7.67 -4.53 19.65
N ASP A 222 7.86 -3.22 19.76
CA ASP A 222 6.78 -2.27 19.93
C ASP A 222 5.89 -2.15 18.67
N LEU A 223 6.49 -2.15 17.49
CA LEU A 223 5.74 -2.16 16.24
C LEU A 223 4.89 -3.44 16.10
N GLU A 224 5.42 -4.60 16.45
CA GLU A 224 4.69 -5.87 16.43
C GLU A 224 3.56 -5.86 17.48
N ARG A 225 3.84 -5.42 18.71
CA ARG A 225 2.84 -5.24 19.78
C ARG A 225 1.71 -4.32 19.33
N GLY A 226 2.03 -3.22 18.61
CA GLY A 226 1.03 -2.32 18.03
C GLY A 226 0.12 -2.98 17.01
N MET A 227 0.61 -4.00 16.30
CA MET A 227 -0.24 -4.79 15.37
C MET A 227 -1.17 -5.77 16.09
N GLU A 228 -0.75 -6.31 17.22
CA GLU A 228 -1.49 -7.30 18.02
C GLU A 228 -2.51 -6.63 18.97
N SER A 229 -2.25 -5.40 19.39
CA SER A 229 -3.09 -4.68 20.36
C SER A 229 -4.49 -4.41 19.79
N GLU A 230 -5.51 -4.64 20.62
CA GLU A 230 -6.89 -4.28 20.30
C GLU A 230 -7.09 -2.75 20.28
N GLU A 231 -6.44 -2.06 21.22
CA GLU A 231 -6.50 -0.61 21.39
C GLU A 231 -5.08 0.01 21.38
N LEU A 232 -4.93 1.11 20.63
CA LEU A 232 -3.70 1.89 20.54
C LEU A 232 -3.90 3.24 21.21
N HIS A 233 -3.17 3.48 22.33
CA HIS A 233 -3.23 4.73 23.07
C HIS A 233 -2.43 5.84 22.38
N ASP A 234 -2.97 7.06 22.41
CA ASP A 234 -2.36 8.21 21.71
C ASP A 234 -0.97 8.52 22.25
N GLU A 235 -0.79 8.51 23.58
CA GLU A 235 0.48 8.80 24.24
C GLU A 235 1.57 7.79 23.82
N TRP A 236 1.25 6.51 23.83
CA TRP A 236 2.19 5.46 23.39
C TRP A 236 2.59 5.62 21.92
N LEU A 237 1.64 5.96 21.02
CA LEU A 237 1.97 6.20 19.62
C LEU A 237 2.84 7.43 19.41
N VAL A 238 2.66 8.49 20.20
CA VAL A 238 3.53 9.68 20.14
C VAL A 238 4.96 9.32 20.52
N GLU A 239 5.16 8.52 21.57
CA GLU A 239 6.48 8.03 22.01
C GLU A 239 7.10 7.13 20.93
N LEU A 240 6.33 6.17 20.40
CA LEU A 240 6.77 5.27 19.34
C LEU A 240 7.21 6.01 18.07
N ILE A 241 6.47 7.06 17.65
CA ILE A 241 6.85 7.87 16.49
C ILE A 241 8.17 8.60 16.77
N ALA A 242 8.33 9.20 17.95
CA ALA A 242 9.55 9.94 18.29
C ALA A 242 10.80 9.02 18.28
N GLU A 243 10.68 7.82 18.82
CA GLU A 243 11.75 6.81 18.80
C GLU A 243 12.04 6.37 17.35
N TYR A 244 11.00 6.09 16.57
CA TYR A 244 11.11 5.72 15.16
C TYR A 244 11.85 6.78 14.33
N GLU A 245 11.49 8.06 14.47
CA GLU A 245 12.14 9.18 13.79
C GLU A 245 13.62 9.27 14.17
N SER A 246 13.94 9.09 15.46
CA SER A 246 15.31 9.09 15.95
C SER A 246 16.17 7.98 15.34
N LEU A 247 15.62 6.77 15.19
CA LEU A 247 16.38 5.60 14.74
C LEU A 247 16.49 5.50 13.20
N PHE A 248 15.43 5.85 12.46
CA PHE A 248 15.33 5.55 11.04
C PHE A 248 15.27 6.77 10.12
N LEU A 249 14.96 7.97 10.61
CA LEU A 249 14.80 9.17 9.79
C LEU A 249 15.83 10.27 10.08
N SER A 250 16.61 10.16 11.13
CA SER A 250 17.62 11.15 11.55
C SER A 250 18.96 11.05 10.79
N ARG A 251 19.01 10.38 9.65
CA ARG A 251 20.20 10.20 8.84
C ARG A 251 20.19 11.05 7.58
#